data_d6f774288ad78fe9ea62ab16efe19e1f
#
_entry.id   d6f774288ad78fe9ea62ab16efe19e1f
#
_cell.length_a   1.000
_cell.length_b   1.000
_cell.length_c   1.000
_cell.angle_alpha   90.00
_cell.angle_beta   90.00
_cell.angle_gamma   90.00
#
_symmetry.space_group_name_H-M   'P 1'
#
loop_
_entity.id
_entity.type
_entity.pdbx_description
1 polymer ?
#
loop_
_entity_poly.entity_id
_entity_poly.type
_entity_poly.pdbx_seq_one_letter_code
_entity_poly.pdbx_strand_id
1 'polypeptide(L)'
;VGVPDIFVMGSCFPSFFVSKADVRRWPLVGWLSQLGATIFVDRNRKQQVRSTIDQLQYRLKAKCSVSLFPEAQATDGKDILQFKSSYFEAAIQTGKPVVPVVINYHDKNQPSVACWYNINFLTHLFRLLKQKQLNTTVQILSSIQGETDRKVLANKCYDVMQNTHLNLAMPAEY
;
A
#
# COMPACT_ATOMS: atom_id res chain seq x y z
N VAL A 1 -6.32 3.36 -1.10
CA VAL A 1 -7.09 4.33 -0.36
C VAL A 1 -6.38 5.67 -0.33
N GLY A 2 -5.42 5.95 0.54
CA GLY A 2 -4.82 7.28 0.56
C GLY A 2 -3.62 7.46 1.48
N VAL A 3 -3.37 8.71 1.85
CA VAL A 3 -2.24 9.11 2.70
C VAL A 3 -2.24 8.42 4.08
N PRO A 4 -3.38 8.20 4.75
CA PRO A 4 -3.40 7.55 6.06
C PRO A 4 -2.84 6.14 6.06
N ASP A 5 -2.92 5.40 4.94
CA ASP A 5 -2.43 4.02 4.85
C ASP A 5 -0.94 3.91 5.19
N ILE A 6 -0.15 4.93 4.82
CA ILE A 6 1.29 4.97 5.11
C ILE A 6 1.53 5.07 6.62
N PHE A 7 0.74 5.91 7.32
CA PHE A 7 0.87 6.07 8.77
C PHE A 7 0.38 4.83 9.52
N VAL A 8 -0.73 4.24 9.07
CA VAL A 8 -1.27 3.01 9.65
C VAL A 8 -0.27 1.87 9.48
N MET A 9 0.24 1.65 8.27
CA MET A 9 1.25 0.61 8.03
C MET A 9 2.53 0.88 8.81
N GLY A 10 3.02 2.13 8.85
CA GLY A 10 4.23 2.51 9.57
C GLY A 10 4.12 2.34 11.09
N SER A 11 2.91 2.49 11.66
CA SER A 11 2.67 2.24 13.08
C SER A 11 2.60 0.75 13.43
N CYS A 12 2.17 -0.10 12.49
CA CYS A 12 2.03 -1.54 12.69
C CYS A 12 3.32 -2.32 12.36
N PHE A 13 4.09 -1.85 11.36
CA PHE A 13 5.22 -2.62 10.82
C PHE A 13 6.46 -1.76 10.60
N PRO A 14 7.62 -2.13 11.16
CA PRO A 14 8.90 -1.51 10.82
C PRO A 14 9.32 -1.93 9.41
N SER A 15 8.97 -1.12 8.41
CA SER A 15 9.22 -1.45 7.01
C SER A 15 9.58 -0.22 6.17
N PHE A 16 10.29 -0.46 5.07
CA PHE A 16 10.55 0.55 4.07
C PHE A 16 9.37 0.63 3.09
N PHE A 17 9.01 1.84 2.68
CA PHE A 17 7.89 2.07 1.78
C PHE A 17 8.34 2.24 0.33
N VAL A 18 7.44 1.85 -0.59
CA VAL A 18 7.53 2.19 -2.01
C VAL A 18 6.47 3.23 -2.32
N SER A 19 6.88 4.38 -2.85
CA SER A 19 5.99 5.50 -3.15
C SER A 19 6.20 6.04 -4.57
N LYS A 20 5.22 6.79 -5.07
CA LYS A 20 5.32 7.47 -6.36
C LYS A 20 6.37 8.58 -6.31
N ALA A 21 7.14 8.78 -7.38
CA ALA A 21 8.20 9.78 -7.46
C ALA A 21 7.71 11.21 -7.13
N ASP A 22 6.47 11.55 -7.50
CA ASP A 22 5.88 12.87 -7.24
C ASP A 22 5.79 13.20 -5.75
N VAL A 23 5.58 12.19 -4.89
CA VAL A 23 5.48 12.35 -3.42
C VAL A 23 6.75 12.93 -2.82
N ARG A 24 7.91 12.68 -3.45
CA ARG A 24 9.20 13.26 -3.02
C ARG A 24 9.20 14.79 -2.99
N ARG A 25 8.36 15.42 -3.83
CA ARG A 25 8.27 16.90 -3.96
C ARG A 25 7.20 17.50 -3.05
N TRP A 26 6.43 16.70 -2.33
CA TRP A 26 5.39 17.22 -1.46
C TRP A 26 6.00 17.84 -0.20
N PRO A 27 5.50 19.00 0.25
CA PRO A 27 5.97 19.63 1.47
C PRO A 27 5.71 18.70 2.66
N LEU A 28 6.65 18.65 3.59
CA LEU A 28 6.67 17.80 4.79
C LEU A 28 6.68 16.30 4.48
N VAL A 29 5.68 15.77 3.75
CA VAL A 29 5.56 14.34 3.43
C VAL A 29 6.74 13.84 2.61
N GLY A 30 7.18 14.63 1.61
CA GLY A 30 8.35 14.27 0.80
C GLY A 30 9.64 14.22 1.61
N TRP A 31 9.82 15.16 2.53
CA TRP A 31 10.98 15.17 3.43
C TRP A 31 10.96 14.00 4.41
N LEU A 32 9.83 13.76 5.09
CA LEU A 32 9.65 12.61 5.99
C LEU A 32 9.84 11.28 5.26
N SER A 33 9.32 11.16 4.04
CA SER A 33 9.49 9.94 3.22
C SER A 33 10.96 9.69 2.86
N GLN A 34 11.75 10.75 2.62
CA GLN A 34 13.19 10.65 2.37
C GLN A 34 13.94 10.21 3.62
N LEU A 35 13.61 10.75 4.80
CA LEU A 35 14.18 10.32 6.08
C LEU A 35 13.85 8.85 6.37
N GLY A 36 12.65 8.38 6.03
CA GLY A 36 12.23 6.98 6.12
C GLY A 36 12.84 6.09 5.05
N ALA A 37 13.82 6.57 4.27
CA ALA A 37 14.46 5.83 3.17
C ALA A 37 13.47 5.17 2.20
N THR A 38 12.36 5.85 1.92
CA THR A 38 11.33 5.41 0.96
C THR A 38 11.92 5.24 -0.44
N ILE A 39 11.57 4.16 -1.11
CA ILE A 39 11.94 3.93 -2.52
C ILE A 39 10.94 4.70 -3.39
N PHE A 40 11.43 5.69 -4.14
CA PHE A 40 10.60 6.46 -5.06
C PHE A 40 10.65 5.89 -6.46
N VAL A 41 9.48 5.68 -7.07
CA VAL A 41 9.35 5.10 -8.41
C VAL A 41 8.54 5.97 -9.34
N ASP A 42 9.08 6.23 -10.53
CA ASP A 42 8.32 6.72 -11.68
C ASP A 42 7.85 5.51 -12.51
N ARG A 43 6.57 5.21 -12.39
CA ARG A 43 5.95 4.02 -13.00
C ARG A 43 5.83 4.09 -14.52
N ASN A 44 6.01 5.28 -15.09
CA ASN A 44 5.95 5.51 -16.53
C ASN A 44 7.26 5.14 -17.24
N ARG A 45 8.35 4.94 -16.47
CA ARG A 45 9.67 4.62 -17.01
C ARG A 45 10.06 3.19 -16.68
N LYS A 46 10.07 2.31 -17.69
CA LYS A 46 10.42 0.88 -17.54
C LYS A 46 11.76 0.66 -16.84
N GLN A 47 12.78 1.48 -17.14
CA GLN A 47 14.10 1.42 -16.48
C GLN A 47 14.02 1.69 -14.98
N GLN A 48 13.17 2.64 -14.56
CA GLN A 48 13.00 2.93 -13.12
C GLN A 48 12.24 1.82 -12.40
N VAL A 49 11.29 1.16 -13.06
CA VAL A 49 10.63 -0.02 -12.48
C VAL A 49 11.66 -1.12 -12.21
N ARG A 50 12.59 -1.37 -13.16
CA ARG A 50 13.66 -2.37 -12.97
C ARG A 50 14.59 -1.99 -11.82
N SER A 51 15.09 -0.75 -11.79
CA SER A 51 15.91 -0.25 -10.69
C SER A 51 15.19 -0.33 -9.34
N THR A 52 13.86 -0.12 -9.31
CA THR A 52 13.07 -0.31 -8.10
C THR A 52 13.07 -1.77 -7.64
N ILE A 53 12.90 -2.71 -8.57
CA ILE A 53 12.95 -4.15 -8.26
C ILE A 53 14.32 -4.52 -7.66
N ASP A 54 15.41 -4.02 -8.24
CA ASP A 54 16.77 -4.25 -7.72
C ASP A 54 16.94 -3.70 -6.30
N GLN A 55 16.43 -2.50 -6.01
CA GLN A 55 16.43 -1.91 -4.66
C GLN A 55 15.59 -2.72 -3.67
N LEU A 56 14.43 -3.22 -4.09
CA LEU A 56 13.59 -4.10 -3.28
C LEU A 56 14.33 -5.39 -2.92
N GLN A 57 14.94 -6.05 -3.91
CA GLN A 57 15.73 -7.26 -3.69
C GLN A 57 16.88 -7.02 -2.72
N TYR A 58 17.61 -5.93 -2.88
CA TYR A 58 18.71 -5.57 -1.97
C TYR A 58 18.22 -5.51 -0.52
N ARG A 59 17.11 -4.81 -0.26
CA ARG A 59 16.54 -4.70 1.10
C ARG A 59 16.01 -6.03 1.62
N LEU A 60 15.31 -6.81 0.78
CA LEU A 60 14.79 -8.12 1.17
C LEU A 60 15.92 -9.12 1.49
N LYS A 61 17.03 -9.09 0.74
CA LYS A 61 18.24 -9.88 1.02
C LYS A 61 18.91 -9.43 2.34
N ALA A 62 18.87 -8.15 2.65
CA ALA A 62 19.35 -7.59 3.93
C ALA A 62 18.37 -7.84 5.10
N LYS A 63 17.36 -8.71 4.92
CA LYS A 63 16.34 -9.06 5.93
C LYS A 63 15.47 -7.87 6.37
N CYS A 64 15.37 -6.84 5.56
CA CYS A 64 14.47 -5.72 5.79
C CYS A 64 13.08 -6.04 5.24
N SER A 65 12.03 -5.60 5.95
CA SER A 65 10.66 -5.63 5.46
C SER A 65 10.41 -4.46 4.51
N VAL A 66 9.58 -4.68 3.50
CA VAL A 66 9.16 -3.64 2.55
C VAL A 66 7.64 -3.65 2.43
N SER A 67 7.03 -2.48 2.61
CA SER A 67 5.60 -2.26 2.37
C SER A 67 5.37 -1.60 1.02
N LEU A 68 4.46 -2.16 0.25
CA LEU A 68 4.06 -1.61 -1.04
C LEU A 68 2.54 -1.62 -1.21
N PHE A 69 2.03 -0.67 -1.97
CA PHE A 69 0.62 -0.56 -2.33
C PHE A 69 0.47 -0.96 -3.80
N PRO A 70 0.11 -2.23 -4.09
CA PRO A 70 0.21 -2.80 -5.44
C PRO A 70 -0.86 -2.29 -6.41
N GLU A 71 -1.94 -1.68 -5.92
CA GLU A 71 -2.96 -1.00 -6.72
C GLU A 71 -2.40 0.18 -7.52
N ALA A 72 -1.33 0.79 -6.98
CA ALA A 72 -0.60 1.86 -7.64
C ALA A 72 -1.35 3.19 -7.83
N GLN A 73 -2.55 3.32 -7.29
CA GLN A 73 -3.33 4.57 -7.28
C GLN A 73 -4.25 4.64 -6.05
N ALA A 74 -4.66 5.86 -5.72
CA ALA A 74 -5.66 6.10 -4.69
C ALA A 74 -7.07 5.88 -5.25
N THR A 75 -7.99 5.40 -4.40
CA THR A 75 -9.37 5.07 -4.76
C THR A 75 -10.35 5.64 -3.74
N ASP A 76 -11.65 5.49 -4.00
CA ASP A 76 -12.72 5.80 -3.05
C ASP A 76 -12.88 4.74 -1.94
N GLY A 77 -12.10 3.65 -2.00
CA GLY A 77 -12.08 2.60 -1.00
C GLY A 77 -13.21 1.58 -1.08
N LYS A 78 -14.05 1.63 -2.13
CA LYS A 78 -15.14 0.66 -2.32
C LYS A 78 -14.64 -0.71 -2.76
N ASP A 79 -13.65 -0.69 -3.66
CA ASP A 79 -13.08 -1.90 -4.24
C ASP A 79 -11.56 -1.86 -4.18
N ILE A 80 -10.94 -3.04 -4.14
CA ILE A 80 -9.50 -3.19 -4.33
C ILE A 80 -9.25 -3.29 -5.83
N LEU A 81 -8.35 -2.45 -6.33
CA LEU A 81 -7.98 -2.48 -7.75
C LEU A 81 -7.00 -3.60 -8.06
N GLN A 82 -7.01 -4.03 -9.33
CA GLN A 82 -6.12 -5.08 -9.81
C GLN A 82 -4.64 -4.72 -9.58
N PHE A 83 -3.87 -5.67 -9.05
CA PHE A 83 -2.49 -5.44 -8.65
C PHE A 83 -1.49 -5.36 -9.81
N LYS A 84 -0.55 -4.45 -9.69
CA LYS A 84 0.61 -4.37 -10.61
C LYS A 84 1.63 -5.44 -10.23
N SER A 85 1.69 -6.52 -11.00
CA SER A 85 2.52 -7.69 -10.70
C SER A 85 4.03 -7.45 -10.74
N SER A 86 4.51 -6.36 -11.34
CA SER A 86 5.94 -6.13 -11.55
C SER A 86 6.77 -6.10 -10.26
N TYR A 87 6.23 -5.57 -9.17
CA TYR A 87 6.96 -5.47 -7.89
C TYR A 87 7.02 -6.80 -7.12
N PHE A 88 6.12 -7.72 -7.40
CA PHE A 88 6.14 -9.07 -6.84
C PHE A 88 7.34 -9.89 -7.32
N GLU A 89 7.96 -9.48 -8.44
CA GLU A 89 9.21 -10.06 -8.95
C GLU A 89 10.32 -10.10 -7.89
N ALA A 90 10.42 -9.05 -7.07
CA ALA A 90 11.43 -9.00 -6.03
C ALA A 90 11.23 -10.10 -4.97
N ALA A 91 9.99 -10.42 -4.61
CA ALA A 91 9.66 -11.50 -3.69
C ALA A 91 10.00 -12.87 -4.30
N ILE A 92 9.62 -13.10 -5.56
CA ILE A 92 9.94 -14.33 -6.32
C ILE A 92 11.46 -14.55 -6.33
N GLN A 93 12.23 -13.57 -6.80
CA GLN A 93 13.68 -13.71 -6.97
C GLN A 93 14.46 -13.83 -5.66
N THR A 94 13.89 -13.38 -4.55
CA THR A 94 14.52 -13.48 -3.23
C THR A 94 13.96 -14.63 -2.39
N GLY A 95 12.94 -15.33 -2.84
CA GLY A 95 12.24 -16.39 -2.10
C GLY A 95 11.58 -15.89 -0.82
N LYS A 96 11.28 -14.60 -0.72
CA LYS A 96 10.69 -14.00 0.48
C LYS A 96 9.17 -14.08 0.44
N PRO A 97 8.52 -14.35 1.61
CA PRO A 97 7.07 -14.38 1.69
C PRO A 97 6.47 -12.99 1.45
N VAL A 98 5.26 -12.97 0.89
CA VAL A 98 4.41 -11.79 0.82
C VAL A 98 3.29 -11.95 1.84
N VAL A 99 3.10 -10.95 2.69
CA VAL A 99 2.03 -10.90 3.68
C VAL A 99 0.99 -9.89 3.21
N PRO A 100 -0.19 -10.33 2.74
CA PRO A 100 -1.27 -9.42 2.37
C PRO A 100 -1.86 -8.76 3.63
N VAL A 101 -2.13 -7.45 3.53
CA VAL A 101 -2.70 -6.65 4.63
C VAL A 101 -3.85 -5.82 4.10
N VAL A 102 -5.02 -5.93 4.71
CA VAL A 102 -6.20 -5.14 4.38
C VAL A 102 -6.39 -4.06 5.44
N ILE A 103 -6.57 -2.81 5.00
CA ILE A 103 -6.83 -1.66 5.86
C ILE A 103 -8.25 -1.19 5.57
N ASN A 104 -9.09 -1.13 6.59
CA ASN A 104 -10.45 -0.68 6.48
C ASN A 104 -10.71 0.51 7.44
N TYR A 105 -11.31 1.58 6.92
CA TYR A 105 -11.61 2.79 7.69
C TYR A 105 -13.09 2.84 8.06
N HIS A 106 -13.35 3.05 9.34
CA HIS A 106 -14.71 3.11 9.89
C HIS A 106 -15.06 4.57 10.23
N ASP A 107 -15.55 5.30 9.27
CA ASP A 107 -16.11 6.62 9.48
C ASP A 107 -17.51 6.74 8.86
N LYS A 108 -18.24 7.76 9.29
CA LYS A 108 -19.63 7.99 8.85
C LYS A 108 -19.75 8.58 7.44
N ASN A 109 -18.63 8.98 6.84
CA ASN A 109 -18.63 9.62 5.54
C ASN A 109 -18.50 8.56 4.43
N GLN A 110 -19.17 8.82 3.32
CA GLN A 110 -19.04 7.99 2.12
C GLN A 110 -18.79 8.91 0.90
N PRO A 111 -17.60 8.81 0.26
CA PRO A 111 -16.45 7.99 0.64
C PRO A 111 -15.79 8.46 1.94
N SER A 112 -15.10 7.55 2.63
CA SER A 112 -14.34 7.83 3.85
C SER A 112 -13.41 9.05 3.67
N VAL A 113 -13.22 9.84 4.74
CA VAL A 113 -12.24 10.93 4.73
C VAL A 113 -10.80 10.45 4.52
N ALA A 114 -10.52 9.17 4.76
CA ALA A 114 -9.24 8.54 4.44
C ALA A 114 -8.99 8.42 2.93
N CYS A 115 -10.05 8.39 2.12
CA CYS A 115 -9.97 8.22 0.69
C CYS A 115 -9.50 9.49 -0.02
N TRP A 116 -8.43 9.36 -0.78
CA TRP A 116 -7.95 10.44 -1.63
C TRP A 116 -8.44 10.23 -3.06
N TYR A 117 -9.65 10.70 -3.35
CA TYR A 117 -10.30 10.54 -4.64
C TYR A 117 -10.93 11.85 -5.12
N ASN A 118 -10.65 12.25 -6.36
CA ASN A 118 -11.16 13.47 -7.01
C ASN A 118 -10.97 14.79 -6.25
N ILE A 119 -9.95 14.86 -5.37
CA ILE A 119 -9.59 16.09 -4.65
C ILE A 119 -8.08 16.30 -4.71
N ASN A 120 -7.64 17.56 -4.60
CA ASN A 120 -6.21 17.84 -4.52
C ASN A 120 -5.63 17.43 -3.16
N PHE A 121 -4.31 17.22 -3.13
CA PHE A 121 -3.60 16.74 -1.94
C PHE A 121 -3.79 17.64 -0.72
N LEU A 122 -3.71 18.96 -0.87
CA LEU A 122 -3.85 19.88 0.26
C LEU A 122 -5.25 19.82 0.86
N THR A 123 -6.29 19.79 0.02
CA THR A 123 -7.67 19.63 0.50
C THR A 123 -7.86 18.31 1.25
N HIS A 124 -7.28 17.21 0.74
CA HIS A 124 -7.31 15.92 1.41
C HIS A 124 -6.61 15.99 2.78
N LEU A 125 -5.41 16.55 2.82
CA LEU A 125 -4.64 16.71 4.05
C LEU A 125 -5.41 17.55 5.09
N PHE A 126 -6.00 18.69 4.69
CA PHE A 126 -6.82 19.50 5.60
C PHE A 126 -8.07 18.76 6.11
N ARG A 127 -8.71 17.94 5.27
CA ARG A 127 -9.82 17.10 5.71
C ARG A 127 -9.39 16.09 6.77
N LEU A 128 -8.23 15.45 6.59
CA LEU A 128 -7.67 14.53 7.56
C LEU A 128 -7.32 15.21 8.89
N LEU A 129 -6.63 16.36 8.84
CA LEU A 129 -6.21 17.10 10.04
C LEU A 129 -7.39 17.65 10.86
N LYS A 130 -8.57 17.82 10.25
CA LYS A 130 -9.79 18.22 10.96
C LYS A 130 -10.45 17.06 11.72
N GLN A 131 -10.07 15.82 11.45
CA GLN A 131 -10.64 14.67 12.16
C GLN A 131 -10.04 14.57 13.57
N LYS A 132 -10.89 14.40 14.56
CA LYS A 132 -10.45 14.14 15.95
C LYS A 132 -9.89 12.73 16.09
N GLN A 133 -10.45 11.79 15.36
CA GLN A 133 -10.02 10.38 15.31
C GLN A 133 -10.40 9.76 13.97
N LEU A 134 -9.67 8.73 13.57
CA LEU A 134 -9.95 7.90 12.41
C LEU A 134 -9.83 6.43 12.83
N ASN A 135 -10.97 5.77 12.99
CA ASN A 135 -11.01 4.38 13.41
C ASN A 135 -10.64 3.48 12.23
N THR A 136 -9.72 2.56 12.47
CA THR A 136 -9.15 1.73 11.40
C THR A 136 -9.00 0.30 11.88
N THR A 137 -9.41 -0.66 11.06
CA THR A 137 -9.08 -2.08 11.24
C THR A 137 -7.96 -2.46 10.29
N VAL A 138 -6.91 -3.08 10.82
CA VAL A 138 -5.81 -3.66 10.05
C VAL A 138 -5.89 -5.16 10.16
N GLN A 139 -6.15 -5.85 9.06
CA GLN A 139 -6.20 -7.29 9.03
C GLN A 139 -4.99 -7.85 8.29
N ILE A 140 -4.19 -8.63 9.02
CA ILE A 140 -3.00 -9.31 8.51
C ILE A 140 -3.43 -10.70 8.08
N LEU A 141 -3.17 -11.04 6.82
CA LEU A 141 -3.56 -12.34 6.26
C LEU A 141 -2.37 -13.31 6.26
N SER A 142 -2.65 -14.58 6.00
CA SER A 142 -1.62 -15.61 5.91
C SER A 142 -0.59 -15.26 4.82
N SER A 143 0.68 -15.49 5.12
CA SER A 143 1.76 -15.26 4.17
C SER A 143 1.68 -16.20 2.98
N ILE A 144 1.97 -15.69 1.79
CA ILE A 144 2.04 -16.44 0.53
C ILE A 144 3.50 -16.51 0.11
N GLN A 145 3.97 -17.74 -0.15
CA GLN A 145 5.34 -18.01 -0.58
C GLN A 145 5.41 -19.26 -1.48
N GLY A 146 6.56 -19.49 -2.12
CA GLY A 146 6.78 -20.68 -2.96
C GLY A 146 6.26 -20.52 -4.40
N GLU A 147 5.67 -19.38 -4.76
CA GLU A 147 5.29 -19.09 -6.14
C GLU A 147 6.53 -18.79 -6.99
N THR A 148 6.49 -19.21 -8.25
CA THR A 148 7.55 -18.97 -9.24
C THR A 148 7.18 -17.93 -10.29
N ASP A 149 5.89 -17.58 -10.39
CA ASP A 149 5.37 -16.56 -11.31
C ASP A 149 4.78 -15.39 -10.52
N ARG A 150 5.27 -14.18 -10.83
CA ARG A 150 4.83 -12.94 -10.18
C ARG A 150 3.36 -12.59 -10.42
N LYS A 151 2.79 -13.01 -11.59
CA LYS A 151 1.37 -12.74 -11.88
C LYS A 151 0.49 -13.65 -11.04
N VAL A 152 0.88 -14.92 -10.90
CA VAL A 152 0.19 -15.88 -10.03
C VAL A 152 0.23 -15.38 -8.58
N LEU A 153 1.40 -14.96 -8.09
CA LEU A 153 1.56 -14.40 -6.74
C LEU A 153 0.68 -13.16 -6.53
N ALA A 154 0.70 -12.22 -7.49
CA ALA A 154 -0.11 -11.00 -7.42
C ALA A 154 -1.60 -11.29 -7.41
N ASN A 155 -2.08 -12.23 -8.24
CA ASN A 155 -3.48 -12.62 -8.28
C ASN A 155 -3.90 -13.32 -6.98
N LYS A 156 -3.11 -14.24 -6.44
CA LYS A 156 -3.40 -14.87 -5.14
C LYS A 156 -3.52 -13.83 -4.02
N CYS A 157 -2.59 -12.86 -3.97
CA CYS A 157 -2.67 -11.77 -3.01
C CYS A 157 -3.94 -10.93 -3.20
N TYR A 158 -4.28 -10.62 -4.46
CA TYR A 158 -5.49 -9.87 -4.79
C TYR A 158 -6.75 -10.59 -4.32
N ASP A 159 -6.89 -11.88 -4.66
CA ASP A 159 -8.09 -12.68 -4.36
C ASP A 159 -8.34 -12.78 -2.85
N VAL A 160 -7.30 -13.05 -2.05
CA VAL A 160 -7.46 -13.15 -0.59
C VAL A 160 -7.77 -11.79 0.04
N MET A 161 -7.18 -10.69 -0.48
CA MET A 161 -7.46 -9.35 0.01
C MET A 161 -8.86 -8.88 -0.39
N GLN A 162 -9.30 -9.14 -1.63
CA GLN A 162 -10.64 -8.80 -2.11
C GLN A 162 -11.73 -9.51 -1.30
N ASN A 163 -11.58 -10.81 -1.08
CA ASN A 163 -12.52 -11.57 -0.27
C ASN A 163 -12.60 -11.04 1.16
N THR A 164 -11.45 -10.70 1.75
CA THR A 164 -11.40 -10.13 3.11
C THR A 164 -12.04 -8.74 3.15
N HIS A 165 -11.77 -7.89 2.16
CA HIS A 165 -12.35 -6.55 2.08
C HIS A 165 -13.88 -6.60 1.99
N LEU A 166 -14.43 -7.48 1.15
CA LEU A 166 -15.88 -7.68 1.03
C LEU A 166 -16.51 -8.12 2.35
N ASN A 167 -15.88 -9.06 3.06
CA ASN A 167 -16.37 -9.51 4.36
C ASN A 167 -16.34 -8.42 5.43
N LEU A 168 -15.36 -7.52 5.39
CA LEU A 168 -15.28 -6.38 6.32
C LEU A 168 -16.25 -5.24 5.97
N ALA A 169 -16.67 -5.16 4.70
CA ALA A 169 -17.63 -4.16 4.23
C ALA A 169 -19.10 -4.56 4.53
N MET A 170 -19.37 -5.84 4.75
CA MET A 170 -20.70 -6.30 5.18
C MET A 170 -20.92 -5.88 6.63
N PRO A 171 -22.02 -5.17 6.98
CA PRO A 171 -22.38 -4.95 8.36
C PRO A 171 -22.59 -6.32 9.02
N ALA A 172 -22.03 -6.50 10.22
CA ALA A 172 -22.35 -7.66 11.03
C ALA A 172 -23.87 -7.66 11.24
N GLU A 173 -24.58 -8.64 10.70
CA GLU A 173 -25.98 -8.88 11.02
C GLU A 173 -26.04 -9.28 12.51
N TYR A 174 -26.52 -8.35 13.34
CA TYR A 174 -26.93 -8.63 14.72
C TYR A 174 -28.44 -8.67 14.81
#